data_127fe3a248818d0d634c9132e0ce9832
#
_entry.id   127fe3a248818d0d634c9132e0ce9832
#
_cell.length_a   1.000
_cell.length_b   1.000
_cell.length_c   1.000
_cell.angle_alpha   90.00
_cell.angle_beta   90.00
_cell.angle_gamma   90.00
#
_symmetry.space_group_name_H-M   'P 1'
#
loop_
_entity.id
_entity.type
_entity.pdbx_description
1 polymer ?
#
loop_
_entity_poly.entity_id
_entity_poly.type
_entity_poly.pdbx_seq_one_letter_code
_entity_poly.pdbx_strand_id
1 'polypeptide(L)'
;MSDYTKLSKSPKSALLYYYITNGLEFILSVAVYVIFYFIWLRFEWPQYLIYILFVLCTLTVLKLIIKPLWQYHCRFYQVDQLSVQYRTSFLIYKEETSRIERLQYLSIKSNSISKVLNLYKVGFMTAGHTIYLPMMSHDDVKIIEARTMSNLRGVESDV
;
A
#
# COMPACT_ATOMS: atom_id res chain seq x y z
N MET A 1 -2.54 -28.89 -3.01
CA MET A 1 -1.24 -28.23 -2.77
C MET A 1 -1.05 -27.27 -3.93
N SER A 2 -1.49 -26.02 -3.77
CA SER A 2 -1.48 -25.03 -4.84
C SER A 2 -0.06 -24.49 -5.06
N ASP A 3 0.33 -24.44 -6.31
CA ASP A 3 1.61 -23.98 -6.82
C ASP A 3 1.99 -22.59 -6.29
N TYR A 4 2.91 -22.55 -5.34
CA TYR A 4 3.43 -21.30 -4.72
C TYR A 4 4.35 -20.49 -5.64
N THR A 5 4.50 -20.89 -6.90
CA THR A 5 5.52 -20.36 -7.83
C THR A 5 5.12 -19.13 -8.63
N LYS A 6 3.89 -18.59 -8.46
CA LYS A 6 3.39 -17.48 -9.30
C LYS A 6 2.98 -16.21 -8.55
N LEU A 7 3.41 -16.04 -7.30
CA LEU A 7 3.15 -14.79 -6.58
C LEU A 7 4.03 -13.66 -7.14
N SER A 8 3.40 -12.64 -7.69
CA SER A 8 4.08 -11.45 -8.20
C SER A 8 4.36 -10.45 -7.08
N LYS A 9 5.53 -9.84 -7.13
CA LYS A 9 5.91 -8.72 -6.25
C LYS A 9 5.71 -7.40 -6.97
N SER A 10 5.50 -6.33 -6.21
CA SER A 10 5.55 -4.98 -6.75
C SER A 10 6.87 -4.69 -7.46
N PRO A 11 6.89 -3.89 -8.53
CA PRO A 11 8.11 -3.50 -9.23
C PRO A 11 9.04 -2.73 -8.29
N LYS A 12 10.36 -2.68 -8.61
CA LYS A 12 11.36 -1.97 -7.79
C LYS A 12 11.05 -0.48 -7.62
N SER A 13 10.39 0.14 -8.59
CA SER A 13 9.91 1.52 -8.49
C SER A 13 8.88 1.74 -7.38
N ALA A 14 8.16 0.70 -6.94
CA ALA A 14 7.27 0.78 -5.79
C ALA A 14 8.03 1.01 -4.47
N LEU A 15 9.26 0.48 -4.35
CA LEU A 15 10.11 0.77 -3.20
C LEU A 15 10.43 2.27 -3.11
N LEU A 16 10.82 2.88 -4.24
CA LEU A 16 11.09 4.31 -4.32
C LEU A 16 9.85 5.13 -3.96
N TYR A 17 8.69 4.74 -4.45
CA TYR A 17 7.41 5.36 -4.09
C TYR A 17 7.17 5.32 -2.57
N TYR A 18 7.38 4.18 -1.93
CA TYR A 18 7.21 4.06 -0.48
C TYR A 18 8.23 4.90 0.30
N TYR A 19 9.47 5.02 -0.17
CA TYR A 19 10.46 5.90 0.47
C TYR A 19 10.08 7.38 0.33
N ILE A 20 9.62 7.82 -0.84
CA ILE A 20 9.20 9.20 -1.07
C ILE A 20 8.01 9.56 -0.19
N THR A 21 6.97 8.72 -0.16
CA THR A 21 5.77 8.98 0.65
C THR A 21 6.04 8.96 2.14
N ASN A 22 6.83 8.00 2.63
CA ASN A 22 7.22 7.96 4.04
C ASN A 22 8.20 9.09 4.39
N GLY A 23 9.05 9.52 3.46
CA GLY A 23 9.92 10.70 3.61
C GLY A 23 9.14 11.99 3.78
N LEU A 24 8.08 12.20 2.98
CA LEU A 24 7.17 13.34 3.15
C LEU A 24 6.46 13.31 4.50
N GLU A 25 5.96 12.15 4.93
CA GLU A 25 5.36 11.96 6.27
C GLU A 25 6.36 12.29 7.38
N PHE A 26 7.64 11.91 7.21
CA PHE A 26 8.71 12.20 8.13
C PHE A 26 9.01 13.71 8.23
N ILE A 27 9.13 14.41 7.10
CA ILE A 27 9.36 15.87 7.05
C ILE A 27 8.23 16.60 7.79
N LEU A 28 6.98 16.20 7.56
CA LEU A 28 5.84 16.77 8.25
C LEU A 28 5.92 16.54 9.76
N SER A 29 6.29 15.34 10.19
CA SER A 29 6.46 14.99 11.60
C SER A 29 7.57 15.82 12.26
N VAL A 30 8.70 16.01 11.58
CA VAL A 30 9.80 16.86 12.07
C VAL A 30 9.34 18.30 12.23
N ALA A 31 8.57 18.85 11.28
CA ALA A 31 8.02 20.20 11.39
C ALA A 31 7.15 20.36 12.66
N VAL A 32 6.30 19.35 12.94
CA VAL A 32 5.49 19.34 14.18
C VAL A 32 6.36 19.31 15.43
N TYR A 33 7.44 18.49 15.45
CA TYR A 33 8.35 18.44 16.61
C TYR A 33 9.09 19.76 16.82
N VAL A 34 9.52 20.42 15.75
CA VAL A 34 10.17 21.73 15.82
C VAL A 34 9.21 22.79 16.41
N ILE A 35 7.96 22.82 15.94
CA ILE A 35 6.94 23.73 16.47
C ILE A 35 6.72 23.44 17.96
N PHE A 36 6.58 22.17 18.34
CA PHE A 36 6.39 21.79 19.74
C PHE A 36 7.58 22.20 20.62
N TYR A 37 8.81 22.07 20.11
CA TYR A 37 10.02 22.51 20.81
C TYR A 37 10.02 24.02 21.06
N PHE A 38 9.61 24.86 20.07
CA PHE A 38 9.49 26.31 20.26
C PHE A 38 8.40 26.69 21.27
N ILE A 39 7.28 25.98 21.27
CA ILE A 39 6.22 26.17 22.26
C ILE A 39 6.76 25.82 23.66
N TRP A 40 7.47 24.72 23.78
CA TRP A 40 8.06 24.29 25.06
C TRP A 40 9.02 25.35 25.61
N LEU A 41 9.88 25.94 24.80
CA LEU A 41 10.79 27.03 25.20
C LEU A 41 10.03 28.26 25.66
N ARG A 42 8.88 28.56 25.06
CA ARG A 42 8.11 29.78 25.37
C ARG A 42 7.33 29.68 26.68
N PHE A 43 6.86 28.46 27.01
CA PHE A 43 5.97 28.24 28.16
C PHE A 43 6.68 27.63 29.38
N GLU A 44 8.00 27.48 29.34
CA GLU A 44 8.82 26.90 30.42
C GLU A 44 8.26 25.59 30.99
N TRP A 45 7.78 24.70 30.10
CA TRP A 45 7.18 23.44 30.49
C TRP A 45 8.21 22.50 31.14
N PRO A 46 7.75 21.54 31.99
CA PRO A 46 8.64 20.65 32.72
C PRO A 46 9.62 19.89 31.81
N GLN A 47 10.84 19.67 32.27
CA GLN A 47 11.92 19.06 31.49
C GLN A 47 11.62 17.63 31.03
N TYR A 48 10.77 16.85 31.73
CA TYR A 48 10.46 15.48 31.33
C TYR A 48 9.75 15.41 29.95
N LEU A 49 9.07 16.47 29.51
CA LEU A 49 8.43 16.51 28.21
C LEU A 49 9.43 16.47 27.04
N ILE A 50 10.65 16.99 27.23
CA ILE A 50 11.69 16.95 26.20
C ILE A 50 12.21 15.51 25.99
N TYR A 51 12.25 14.68 27.06
CA TYR A 51 12.62 13.28 26.91
C TYR A 51 11.58 12.49 26.12
N ILE A 52 10.28 12.78 26.35
CA ILE A 52 9.19 12.17 25.57
C ILE A 52 9.30 12.56 24.10
N LEU A 53 9.58 13.84 23.82
CA LEU A 53 9.79 14.35 22.45
C LEU A 53 10.95 13.62 21.77
N PHE A 54 12.05 13.42 22.49
CA PHE A 54 13.23 12.69 21.98
C PHE A 54 12.89 11.24 21.63
N VAL A 55 12.17 10.54 22.50
CA VAL A 55 11.72 9.16 22.24
C VAL A 55 10.82 9.09 21.01
N LEU A 56 9.86 10.01 20.88
CA LEU A 56 8.97 10.08 19.71
C LEU A 56 9.77 10.33 18.42
N CYS A 57 10.74 11.23 18.46
CA CYS A 57 11.62 11.52 17.32
C CYS A 57 12.40 10.26 16.90
N THR A 58 12.98 9.54 17.86
CA THR A 58 13.69 8.29 17.60
C THR A 58 12.78 7.22 16.98
N LEU A 59 11.56 7.07 17.48
CA LEU A 59 10.57 6.13 16.93
C LEU A 59 10.17 6.50 15.49
N THR A 60 10.06 7.80 15.16
CA THR A 60 9.74 8.21 13.78
C THR A 60 10.89 7.94 12.81
N VAL A 61 12.14 8.06 13.22
CA VAL A 61 13.32 7.67 12.43
C VAL A 61 13.31 6.17 12.16
N LEU A 62 13.05 5.35 13.18
CA LEU A 62 12.92 3.89 13.02
C LEU A 62 11.81 3.51 12.03
N LYS A 63 10.66 4.18 12.12
CA LYS A 63 9.55 3.98 11.17
C LYS A 63 9.95 4.30 9.73
N LEU A 64 10.73 5.37 9.51
CA LEU A 64 11.18 5.77 8.18
C LEU A 64 12.00 4.67 7.49
N ILE A 65 12.79 3.92 8.26
CA ILE A 65 13.64 2.85 7.73
C ILE A 65 12.83 1.56 7.55
N ILE A 66 12.07 1.16 8.57
CA ILE A 66 11.41 -0.15 8.63
C ILE A 66 10.17 -0.20 7.74
N LYS A 67 9.32 0.85 7.77
CA LYS A 67 8.01 0.87 7.11
C LYS A 67 8.08 0.67 5.59
N PRO A 68 8.94 1.36 4.80
CA PRO A 68 9.00 1.16 3.35
C PRO A 68 9.53 -0.21 2.96
N LEU A 69 10.54 -0.71 3.67
CA LEU A 69 11.08 -2.05 3.44
C LEU A 69 10.01 -3.11 3.69
N TRP A 70 9.27 -2.97 4.77
CA TRP A 70 8.19 -3.87 5.09
C TRP A 70 7.07 -3.83 4.04
N GLN A 71 6.62 -2.64 3.66
CA GLN A 71 5.57 -2.48 2.65
C GLN A 71 5.94 -3.13 1.31
N TYR A 72 7.23 -3.14 0.98
CA TYR A 72 7.72 -3.75 -0.24
C TYR A 72 7.92 -5.27 -0.13
N HIS A 73 8.50 -5.77 0.97
CA HIS A 73 8.88 -7.18 1.08
C HIS A 73 7.75 -8.10 1.53
N CYS A 74 6.78 -7.61 2.29
CA CYS A 74 5.75 -8.44 2.91
C CYS A 74 4.41 -8.46 2.15
N ARG A 75 4.32 -7.79 1.01
CA ARG A 75 3.10 -7.74 0.21
C ARG A 75 3.28 -8.47 -1.10
N PHE A 76 2.46 -9.48 -1.30
CA PHE A 76 2.41 -10.29 -2.52
C PHE A 76 1.00 -10.26 -3.07
N TYR A 77 0.88 -10.35 -4.39
CA TYR A 77 -0.40 -10.50 -5.04
C TYR A 77 -0.33 -11.57 -6.14
N GLN A 78 -1.44 -12.19 -6.38
CA GLN A 78 -1.62 -13.09 -7.52
C GLN A 78 -2.98 -12.80 -8.14
N VAL A 79 -2.97 -12.64 -9.44
CA VAL A 79 -4.20 -12.51 -10.23
C VAL A 79 -4.26 -13.70 -11.16
N ASP A 80 -5.17 -14.60 -10.85
CA ASP A 80 -5.49 -15.76 -11.68
C ASP A 80 -6.72 -15.46 -12.54
N GLN A 81 -7.08 -16.37 -13.45
CA GLN A 81 -8.22 -16.19 -14.36
C GLN A 81 -9.56 -16.04 -13.62
N LEU A 82 -9.73 -16.72 -12.49
CA LEU A 82 -10.98 -16.78 -11.73
C LEU A 82 -10.91 -16.14 -10.33
N SER A 83 -9.70 -15.82 -9.84
CA SER A 83 -9.52 -15.33 -8.49
C SER A 83 -8.40 -14.31 -8.37
N VAL A 84 -8.59 -13.37 -7.44
CA VAL A 84 -7.58 -12.42 -7.00
C VAL A 84 -7.20 -12.77 -5.58
N GLN A 85 -5.91 -13.01 -5.35
CA GLN A 85 -5.35 -13.31 -4.05
C GLN A 85 -4.41 -12.19 -3.64
N TYR A 86 -4.60 -11.67 -2.43
CA TYR A 86 -3.71 -10.74 -1.78
C TYR A 86 -3.21 -11.37 -0.49
N ARG A 87 -1.89 -11.42 -0.35
CA ARG A 87 -1.25 -12.00 0.82
C ARG A 87 -0.31 -10.99 1.46
N THR A 88 -0.50 -10.76 2.75
CA THR A 88 0.45 -10.03 3.58
C THR A 88 1.02 -10.99 4.61
N SER A 89 2.34 -11.13 4.62
CA SER A 89 3.06 -12.01 5.53
C SER A 89 3.99 -11.18 6.40
N PHE A 90 3.53 -10.85 7.62
CA PHE A 90 4.35 -10.26 8.69
C PHE A 90 3.86 -10.82 10.04
N LEU A 91 3.78 -10.04 11.10
CA LEU A 91 3.27 -10.47 12.42
C LEU A 91 1.88 -11.11 12.38
N ILE A 92 1.04 -10.67 11.44
CA ILE A 92 -0.29 -11.23 11.20
C ILE A 92 -0.34 -11.71 9.75
N TYR A 93 -0.50 -13.01 9.55
CA TYR A 93 -0.77 -13.59 8.25
C TYR A 93 -2.18 -13.22 7.83
N LYS A 94 -2.31 -12.42 6.78
CA LYS A 94 -3.60 -12.06 6.20
C LYS A 94 -3.61 -12.48 4.74
N GLU A 95 -4.54 -13.34 4.41
CA GLU A 95 -4.82 -13.77 3.05
C GLU A 95 -6.25 -13.39 2.70
N GLU A 96 -6.41 -12.61 1.67
CA GLU A 96 -7.71 -12.22 1.12
C GLU A 96 -7.81 -12.79 -0.28
N THR A 97 -8.80 -13.63 -0.50
CA THR A 97 -9.10 -14.21 -1.81
C THR A 97 -10.51 -13.80 -2.22
N SER A 98 -10.65 -13.27 -3.41
CA SER A 98 -11.96 -12.98 -4.00
C SER A 98 -12.07 -13.59 -5.38
N ARG A 99 -13.25 -14.14 -5.71
CA ARG A 99 -13.57 -14.57 -7.08
C ARG A 99 -13.90 -13.36 -7.93
N ILE A 100 -13.43 -13.35 -9.17
CA ILE A 100 -13.67 -12.26 -10.14
C ILE A 100 -15.16 -12.12 -10.45
N GLU A 101 -15.93 -13.21 -10.43
CA GLU A 101 -17.41 -13.22 -10.61
C GLU A 101 -18.19 -12.36 -9.60
N ARG A 102 -17.62 -12.12 -8.40
CA ARG A 102 -18.23 -11.28 -7.37
C ARG A 102 -17.83 -9.82 -7.44
N LEU A 103 -17.03 -9.46 -8.43
CA LEU A 103 -16.55 -8.10 -8.64
C LEU A 103 -17.68 -7.22 -9.19
N GLN A 104 -17.94 -6.11 -8.53
CA GLN A 104 -18.86 -5.08 -9.02
C GLN A 104 -18.13 -4.08 -9.90
N TYR A 105 -16.97 -3.64 -9.52
CA TYR A 105 -16.13 -2.76 -10.33
C TYR A 105 -14.65 -2.79 -9.92
N LEU A 106 -13.80 -2.40 -10.88
CA LEU A 106 -12.37 -2.24 -10.73
C LEU A 106 -12.06 -0.76 -10.50
N SER A 107 -11.39 -0.43 -9.40
CA SER A 107 -10.96 0.93 -9.10
C SER A 107 -9.45 1.05 -9.30
N ILE A 108 -9.03 1.85 -10.27
CA ILE A 108 -7.62 2.15 -10.51
C ILE A 108 -7.33 3.55 -9.97
N LYS A 109 -6.42 3.67 -9.01
CA LYS A 109 -6.05 4.93 -8.36
C LYS A 109 -4.57 5.21 -8.55
N SER A 110 -4.25 6.47 -8.80
CA SER A 110 -2.86 6.96 -8.84
C SER A 110 -2.79 8.37 -8.27
N ASN A 111 -1.72 8.68 -7.56
CA ASN A 111 -1.40 10.03 -7.09
C ASN A 111 -0.31 10.64 -8.00
N SER A 112 -0.04 11.92 -7.85
CA SER A 112 0.97 12.61 -8.66
C SER A 112 2.35 11.91 -8.61
N ILE A 113 2.80 11.47 -7.44
CA ILE A 113 4.07 10.75 -7.26
C ILE A 113 4.03 9.38 -7.96
N SER A 114 2.93 8.63 -7.80
CA SER A 114 2.80 7.30 -8.41
C SER A 114 2.70 7.37 -9.93
N LYS A 115 2.09 8.43 -10.49
CA LYS A 115 2.04 8.67 -11.94
C LYS A 115 3.43 8.87 -12.54
N VAL A 116 4.28 9.67 -11.89
CA VAL A 116 5.67 9.90 -12.33
C VAL A 116 6.47 8.59 -12.35
N LEU A 117 6.17 7.67 -11.44
CA LEU A 117 6.83 6.37 -11.34
C LEU A 117 6.12 5.26 -12.14
N ASN A 118 5.08 5.60 -12.93
CA ASN A 118 4.23 4.66 -13.67
C ASN A 118 3.64 3.54 -12.77
N LEU A 119 3.24 3.94 -11.56
CA LEU A 119 2.67 3.02 -10.56
C LEU A 119 1.20 3.31 -10.33
N TYR A 120 0.42 2.25 -10.20
CA TYR A 120 -1.01 2.31 -9.98
C TYR A 120 -1.42 1.37 -8.84
N LYS A 121 -2.41 1.79 -8.07
CA LYS A 121 -3.04 0.98 -7.04
C LYS A 121 -4.38 0.47 -7.56
N VAL A 122 -4.54 -0.83 -7.61
CA VAL A 122 -5.77 -1.47 -8.06
C VAL A 122 -6.59 -1.91 -6.86
N GLY A 123 -7.87 -1.57 -6.86
CA GLY A 123 -8.85 -1.99 -5.88
C GLY A 123 -9.96 -2.81 -6.54
N PHE A 124 -10.19 -4.01 -6.02
CA PHE A 124 -11.29 -4.87 -6.40
C PHE A 124 -12.44 -4.65 -5.43
N MET A 125 -13.56 -4.12 -5.92
CA MET A 125 -14.73 -3.87 -5.09
C MET A 125 -15.77 -4.96 -5.29
N THR A 126 -16.17 -5.56 -4.19
CA THR A 126 -17.25 -6.54 -4.09
C THR A 126 -18.40 -5.96 -3.26
N ALA A 127 -19.54 -6.62 -3.22
CA ALA A 127 -20.71 -6.16 -2.46
C ALA A 127 -20.44 -5.97 -0.94
N GLY A 128 -19.41 -6.60 -0.38
CA GLY A 128 -19.12 -6.58 1.06
C GLY A 128 -17.85 -5.81 1.46
N HIS A 129 -16.83 -5.77 0.60
CA HIS A 129 -15.56 -5.10 0.92
C HIS A 129 -14.71 -4.81 -0.31
N THR A 130 -13.66 -4.03 -0.11
CA THR A 130 -12.69 -3.69 -1.16
C THR A 130 -11.34 -4.32 -0.85
N ILE A 131 -10.80 -5.08 -1.78
CA ILE A 131 -9.44 -5.62 -1.70
C ILE A 131 -8.53 -4.68 -2.48
N TYR A 132 -7.55 -4.08 -1.81
CA TYR A 132 -6.53 -3.27 -2.46
C TYR A 132 -5.26 -4.07 -2.68
N LEU A 133 -4.87 -4.19 -3.95
CA LEU A 133 -3.58 -4.76 -4.32
C LEU A 133 -2.44 -3.78 -4.04
N PRO A 134 -1.20 -4.27 -3.88
CA PRO A 134 -0.03 -3.42 -3.77
C PRO A 134 0.19 -2.63 -5.06
N MET A 135 1.13 -1.67 -5.03
CA MET A 135 1.49 -0.88 -6.21
C MET A 135 2.03 -1.78 -7.32
N MET A 136 1.53 -1.59 -8.53
CA MET A 136 1.90 -2.37 -9.70
C MET A 136 2.17 -1.46 -10.91
N SER A 137 2.82 -2.00 -11.93
CA SER A 137 3.15 -1.25 -13.13
C SER A 137 1.90 -1.02 -14.00
N HIS A 138 1.98 -0.06 -14.92
CA HIS A 138 0.89 0.21 -15.85
C HIS A 138 0.56 -0.99 -16.74
N ASP A 139 1.57 -1.76 -17.14
CA ASP A 139 1.39 -2.92 -18.01
C ASP A 139 0.66 -4.05 -17.27
N ASP A 140 1.01 -4.29 -16.01
CA ASP A 140 0.32 -5.26 -15.16
C ASP A 140 -1.16 -4.89 -14.95
N VAL A 141 -1.42 -3.59 -14.76
CA VAL A 141 -2.80 -3.08 -14.61
C VAL A 141 -3.62 -3.32 -15.86
N LYS A 142 -3.07 -3.06 -17.06
CA LYS A 142 -3.77 -3.33 -18.34
C LYS A 142 -4.10 -4.80 -18.52
N ILE A 143 -3.17 -5.70 -18.16
CA ILE A 143 -3.40 -7.15 -18.22
C ILE A 143 -4.54 -7.56 -17.28
N ILE A 144 -4.54 -7.02 -16.07
CA ILE A 144 -5.60 -7.29 -15.08
C ILE A 144 -6.95 -6.74 -15.56
N GLU A 145 -6.97 -5.52 -16.07
CA GLU A 145 -8.17 -4.88 -16.60
C GLU A 145 -8.76 -5.68 -17.75
N ALA A 146 -7.93 -6.06 -18.74
CA ALA A 146 -8.36 -6.85 -19.88
C ALA A 146 -8.94 -8.22 -19.47
N ARG A 147 -8.29 -8.90 -18.51
CA ARG A 147 -8.76 -10.19 -17.98
C ARG A 147 -10.07 -10.04 -17.22
N THR A 148 -10.18 -9.02 -16.36
CA THR A 148 -11.38 -8.76 -15.58
C THR A 148 -12.57 -8.41 -16.47
N MET A 149 -12.34 -7.56 -17.49
CA MET A 149 -13.38 -7.17 -18.43
C MET A 149 -13.84 -8.34 -19.31
N SER A 150 -12.94 -9.22 -19.75
CA SER A 150 -13.31 -10.41 -20.53
C SER A 150 -14.20 -11.36 -19.74
N ASN A 151 -13.92 -11.54 -18.45
CA ASN A 151 -14.73 -12.39 -17.59
C ASN A 151 -16.10 -11.80 -17.27
N LEU A 152 -16.18 -10.48 -17.05
CA LEU A 152 -17.46 -9.79 -16.82
C LEU A 152 -18.37 -9.85 -18.06
N ARG A 153 -17.81 -9.70 -19.27
CA ARG A 153 -18.57 -9.84 -20.53
C ARG A 153 -19.01 -11.27 -20.78
N GLY A 154 -18.22 -12.28 -20.40
CA GLY A 154 -18.59 -13.70 -20.53
C GLY A 154 -19.79 -14.09 -19.66
N VAL A 155 -19.93 -13.48 -18.50
CA VAL A 155 -21.10 -13.72 -17.61
C VAL A 155 -22.37 -13.09 -18.13
N GLU A 156 -22.31 -11.95 -18.85
CA GLU A 156 -23.48 -11.33 -19.49
C GLU A 156 -23.99 -12.06 -20.73
N SER A 157 -23.16 -12.90 -21.37
CA SER A 157 -23.55 -13.65 -22.55
C SER A 157 -24.23 -14.98 -22.25
N ASP A 158 -24.24 -15.43 -21.01
CA ASP A 158 -24.84 -16.70 -20.56
C ASP A 158 -26.21 -16.51 -19.85
N VAL A 159 -26.78 -15.31 -19.93
CA VAL A 159 -28.13 -14.97 -19.49
C VAL A 159 -28.99 -14.58 -20.70
#